data_15f2f26108d7793ea4aebc24277665f3
#
_entry.id   15f2f26108d7793ea4aebc24277665f3
#
_cell.length_a   1.000
_cell.length_b   1.000
_cell.length_c   1.000
_cell.angle_alpha   90.00
_cell.angle_beta   90.00
_cell.angle_gamma   90.00
#
_symmetry.space_group_name_H-M   'P 1'
#
loop_
_entity.id
_entity.type
_entity.pdbx_description
1 polymer ?
#
loop_
_entity_poly.entity_id
_entity_poly.type
_entity_poly.pdbx_seq_one_letter_code
_entity_poly.pdbx_strand_id
1 'polypeptide(L)'
;MTREKQLLEKRFRELAARYAHRIPMWEVTNETLHWQKGRLNASNFYAEPDLIEWSFKTAERYFASNKLIINEGGTNVWSTPHAFGGTRSAYYMQIENALLKGCRIDSVGIQSHFWGEAKKALASAGRYYDPQFIFNYLDTYAQLGKPIQITEVTIPTYSDDPGDEALQAELLRKFYRIWFSHPAMEAIIYWNVPDGYAHGATPGDFSKGENTYYGGLCRFDMTPKPAYNVLRDLFGREWRTNIDREVSGGRLSFRGFYGTYEIEVTSNGKTVKRDFHIRRNGLPTFEVRLDQPTA
;
A
#
# COMPACT_ATOMS: atom_id res chain seq x y z
N MET A 1 -3.37 27.81 -19.20
CA MET A 1 -3.63 26.40 -18.80
C MET A 1 -3.72 25.57 -20.07
N THR A 2 -2.90 24.51 -20.19
CA THR A 2 -2.91 23.63 -21.37
C THR A 2 -4.20 22.83 -21.45
N ARG A 3 -4.46 22.24 -22.61
CA ARG A 3 -5.65 21.40 -22.82
C ARG A 3 -5.64 20.18 -21.91
N GLU A 4 -4.48 19.58 -21.69
CA GLU A 4 -4.29 18.42 -20.82
C GLU A 4 -4.64 18.76 -19.37
N LYS A 5 -4.18 19.89 -18.86
CA LYS A 5 -4.54 20.39 -17.52
C LYS A 5 -6.04 20.62 -17.37
N GLN A 6 -6.71 21.17 -18.40
CA GLN A 6 -8.16 21.34 -18.41
C GLN A 6 -8.91 20.01 -18.36
N LEU A 7 -8.45 19.01 -19.11
CA LEU A 7 -9.04 17.67 -19.12
C LEU A 7 -8.84 16.95 -17.78
N LEU A 8 -7.66 17.05 -17.17
CA LEU A 8 -7.39 16.44 -15.88
C LEU A 8 -8.19 17.12 -14.76
N GLU A 9 -8.30 18.45 -14.76
CA GLU A 9 -9.12 19.16 -13.78
C GLU A 9 -10.62 18.78 -13.91
N LYS A 10 -11.11 18.67 -15.15
CA LYS A 10 -12.45 18.15 -15.41
C LYS A 10 -12.61 16.75 -14.80
N ARG A 11 -11.63 15.87 -15.00
CA ARG A 11 -11.61 14.51 -14.45
C ARG A 11 -11.64 14.50 -12.92
N PHE A 12 -10.82 15.31 -12.26
CA PHE A 12 -10.85 15.45 -10.80
C PHE A 12 -12.23 15.87 -10.30
N ARG A 13 -12.83 16.87 -10.91
CA ARG A 13 -14.17 17.35 -10.55
C ARG A 13 -15.24 16.26 -10.70
N GLU A 14 -15.23 15.52 -11.81
CA GLU A 14 -16.19 14.45 -12.07
C GLU A 14 -16.04 13.28 -11.11
N LEU A 15 -14.79 12.86 -10.83
CA LEU A 15 -14.50 11.80 -9.87
C LEU A 15 -14.87 12.20 -8.45
N ALA A 16 -14.52 13.42 -8.04
CA ALA A 16 -14.84 13.91 -6.71
C ALA A 16 -16.36 13.98 -6.48
N ALA A 17 -17.10 14.51 -7.44
CA ALA A 17 -18.57 14.57 -7.34
C ALA A 17 -19.22 13.19 -7.19
N ARG A 18 -18.65 12.15 -7.81
CA ARG A 18 -19.21 10.79 -7.78
C ARG A 18 -18.75 9.96 -6.60
N TYR A 19 -17.48 10.11 -6.18
CA TYR A 19 -16.82 9.10 -5.36
C TYR A 19 -16.08 9.62 -4.15
N ALA A 20 -15.83 10.93 -3.99
CA ALA A 20 -15.02 11.43 -2.87
C ALA A 20 -15.62 11.08 -1.50
N HIS A 21 -16.95 10.99 -1.39
CA HIS A 21 -17.65 10.60 -0.16
C HIS A 21 -17.55 9.08 0.15
N ARG A 22 -17.10 8.25 -0.81
CA ARG A 22 -17.04 6.79 -0.67
C ARG A 22 -15.61 6.25 -0.68
N ILE A 23 -14.70 6.92 -1.40
CA ILE A 23 -13.31 6.50 -1.55
C ILE A 23 -12.44 7.46 -0.74
N PRO A 24 -11.83 7.01 0.37
CA PRO A 24 -11.14 7.89 1.31
C PRO A 24 -9.76 8.37 0.82
N MET A 25 -9.16 7.71 -0.18
CA MET A 25 -7.80 8.00 -0.65
C MET A 25 -7.76 8.02 -2.18
N TRP A 26 -6.95 8.94 -2.73
CA TRP A 26 -6.81 9.13 -4.17
C TRP A 26 -5.34 9.24 -4.55
N GLU A 27 -4.94 8.41 -5.50
CA GLU A 27 -3.66 8.53 -6.15
C GLU A 27 -3.75 9.65 -7.19
N VAL A 28 -3.00 10.73 -6.95
CA VAL A 28 -3.06 11.96 -7.76
C VAL A 28 -2.18 11.84 -8.99
N THR A 29 -0.99 11.29 -8.80
CA THR A 29 -0.02 11.05 -9.87
C THR A 29 0.63 9.68 -9.71
N ASN A 30 0.81 8.99 -10.84
CA ASN A 30 1.44 7.68 -10.93
C ASN A 30 2.52 7.66 -11.99
N GLU A 31 3.68 7.07 -11.68
CA GLU A 31 4.78 6.78 -12.63
C GLU A 31 5.29 7.98 -13.42
N THR A 32 5.26 9.16 -12.83
CA THR A 32 5.63 10.41 -13.52
C THR A 32 7.09 10.41 -13.96
N LEU A 33 8.00 9.84 -13.18
CA LEU A 33 9.41 9.70 -13.51
C LEU A 33 9.67 8.66 -14.60
N HIS A 34 8.84 7.61 -14.63
CA HIS A 34 8.91 6.58 -15.65
C HIS A 34 8.58 7.14 -17.04
N TRP A 35 7.54 7.96 -17.13
CA TRP A 35 7.09 8.55 -18.39
C TRP A 35 7.89 9.78 -18.83
N GLN A 36 8.49 10.51 -17.90
CA GLN A 36 9.38 11.65 -18.22
C GLN A 36 10.65 11.24 -18.98
N LYS A 37 11.09 10.01 -18.87
CA LYS A 37 12.32 9.51 -19.52
C LYS A 37 12.21 9.28 -21.04
N GLY A 38 11.26 9.95 -21.72
CA GLY A 38 11.20 9.97 -23.19
C GLY A 38 10.74 8.68 -23.84
N ARG A 39 9.92 7.88 -23.16
CA ARG A 39 9.27 6.74 -23.81
C ARG A 39 8.32 7.26 -24.89
N LEU A 40 8.43 6.65 -26.07
CA LEU A 40 7.53 6.83 -27.20
C LEU A 40 6.07 6.77 -26.70
N ASN A 41 5.34 7.89 -26.84
CA ASN A 41 3.93 8.10 -26.45
C ASN A 41 3.68 8.80 -25.09
N ALA A 42 4.70 9.29 -24.37
CA ALA A 42 4.42 10.19 -23.25
C ALA A 42 3.71 11.46 -23.79
N SER A 43 2.57 11.80 -23.18
CA SER A 43 1.92 13.06 -23.53
C SER A 43 2.81 14.25 -23.13
N ASN A 44 2.68 15.39 -23.83
CA ASN A 44 3.38 16.62 -23.45
C ASN A 44 3.13 17.03 -22.00
N PHE A 45 2.05 16.56 -21.40
CA PHE A 45 1.72 16.79 -20.01
C PHE A 45 2.80 16.29 -19.03
N TYR A 46 3.45 15.16 -19.30
CA TYR A 46 4.54 14.65 -18.47
C TYR A 46 5.84 15.48 -18.59
N ALA A 47 5.96 16.32 -19.60
CA ALA A 47 7.06 17.26 -19.77
C ALA A 47 6.81 18.61 -19.07
N GLU A 48 5.62 18.86 -18.54
CA GLU A 48 5.30 20.10 -17.82
C GLU A 48 6.13 20.21 -16.53
N PRO A 49 6.88 21.30 -16.33
CA PRO A 49 7.79 21.43 -15.19
C PRO A 49 7.06 21.53 -13.83
N ASP A 50 5.78 21.92 -13.85
CA ASP A 50 4.94 22.06 -12.68
C ASP A 50 3.92 20.91 -12.52
N LEU A 51 4.09 19.81 -13.24
CA LEU A 51 3.15 18.67 -13.26
C LEU A 51 2.69 18.24 -11.88
N ILE A 52 3.62 17.93 -10.98
CA ILE A 52 3.31 17.44 -9.64
C ILE A 52 2.63 18.55 -8.81
N GLU A 53 3.23 19.73 -8.77
CA GLU A 53 2.69 20.86 -8.01
C GLU A 53 1.27 21.20 -8.46
N TRP A 54 1.06 21.35 -9.76
CA TRP A 54 -0.24 21.68 -10.32
C TRP A 54 -1.29 20.60 -10.04
N SER A 55 -0.91 19.32 -10.19
CA SER A 55 -1.81 18.19 -9.99
C SER A 55 -2.28 18.11 -8.53
N PHE A 56 -1.36 18.20 -7.56
CA PHE A 56 -1.70 18.13 -6.14
C PHE A 56 -2.50 19.36 -5.68
N LYS A 57 -2.12 20.57 -6.05
CA LYS A 57 -2.90 21.78 -5.73
C LYS A 57 -4.29 21.77 -6.36
N THR A 58 -4.43 21.17 -7.53
CA THR A 58 -5.74 21.02 -8.18
C THR A 58 -6.57 19.93 -7.50
N ALA A 59 -5.97 18.76 -7.23
CA ALA A 59 -6.65 17.68 -6.54
C ALA A 59 -7.15 18.09 -5.15
N GLU A 60 -6.35 18.83 -4.39
CA GLU A 60 -6.72 19.32 -3.06
C GLU A 60 -8.04 20.12 -3.06
N ARG A 61 -8.32 20.89 -4.10
CA ARG A 61 -9.58 21.65 -4.21
C ARG A 61 -10.81 20.77 -4.32
N TYR A 62 -10.67 19.60 -4.95
CA TYR A 62 -11.79 18.68 -5.20
C TYR A 62 -11.90 17.55 -4.17
N PHE A 63 -10.77 17.17 -3.55
CA PHE A 63 -10.66 16.07 -2.61
C PHE A 63 -10.19 16.56 -1.22
N ALA A 64 -10.81 17.62 -0.73
CA ALA A 64 -10.38 18.32 0.49
C ALA A 64 -10.32 17.42 1.74
N SER A 65 -11.24 16.48 1.89
CA SER A 65 -11.32 15.54 3.02
C SER A 65 -10.68 14.18 2.76
N ASN A 66 -10.23 13.92 1.54
CA ASN A 66 -9.62 12.64 1.16
C ASN A 66 -8.10 12.70 1.30
N LYS A 67 -7.45 11.56 1.50
CA LYS A 67 -5.99 11.47 1.41
C LYS A 67 -5.53 11.55 -0.04
N LEU A 68 -4.45 12.30 -0.27
CA LEU A 68 -3.81 12.44 -1.58
C LEU A 68 -2.47 11.70 -1.58
N ILE A 69 -2.28 10.82 -2.54
CA ILE A 69 -1.13 9.92 -2.63
C ILE A 69 -0.35 10.24 -3.90
N ILE A 70 0.97 10.30 -3.79
CA ILE A 70 1.91 10.24 -4.92
C ILE A 70 2.39 8.81 -5.07
N ASN A 71 2.48 8.28 -6.29
CA ASN A 71 2.88 6.90 -6.54
C ASN A 71 3.97 6.78 -7.60
N GLU A 72 4.91 5.84 -7.39
CA GLU A 72 5.99 5.56 -8.33
C GLU A 72 6.47 4.11 -8.15
N GLY A 73 7.10 3.58 -9.19
CA GLY A 73 7.51 2.20 -9.20
C GLY A 73 8.89 1.90 -9.75
N GLY A 74 9.24 0.65 -9.69
CA GLY A 74 10.43 0.07 -10.28
C GLY A 74 11.74 0.64 -9.75
N THR A 75 12.72 0.79 -10.63
CA THR A 75 14.06 1.27 -10.28
C THR A 75 14.10 2.68 -9.72
N ASN A 76 13.06 3.49 -9.97
CA ASN A 76 12.98 4.86 -9.43
C ASN A 76 12.86 4.88 -7.91
N VAL A 77 12.28 3.82 -7.33
CA VAL A 77 12.11 3.68 -5.89
C VAL A 77 13.25 2.88 -5.26
N TRP A 78 13.61 1.72 -5.85
CA TRP A 78 14.49 0.73 -5.21
C TRP A 78 15.98 0.93 -5.47
N SER A 79 16.35 1.74 -6.47
CA SER A 79 17.76 2.02 -6.78
C SER A 79 18.45 2.91 -5.72
N THR A 80 17.77 3.16 -4.64
CA THR A 80 18.11 4.17 -3.67
C THR A 80 19.32 3.92 -2.76
N PRO A 81 19.81 2.72 -2.43
CA PRO A 81 20.88 2.64 -1.44
C PRO A 81 22.30 2.88 -1.97
N HIS A 82 22.52 2.90 -3.28
CA HIS A 82 23.88 2.90 -3.83
C HIS A 82 24.11 3.99 -4.87
N ALA A 83 25.22 4.69 -4.77
CA ALA A 83 25.80 5.71 -5.63
C ALA A 83 25.05 7.04 -5.70
N PHE A 84 23.77 7.09 -6.05
CA PHE A 84 22.94 8.30 -6.08
C PHE A 84 21.58 8.09 -5.44
N GLY A 85 21.49 7.10 -4.55
CA GLY A 85 20.28 6.72 -3.87
C GLY A 85 20.00 7.52 -2.58
N GLY A 86 19.13 6.98 -1.76
CA GLY A 86 18.68 7.60 -0.53
C GLY A 86 17.86 8.87 -0.84
N THR A 87 18.09 9.91 -0.08
CA THR A 87 17.39 11.20 -0.22
C THR A 87 17.72 11.97 -1.51
N ARG A 88 18.62 11.44 -2.33
CA ARG A 88 18.96 12.00 -3.66
C ARG A 88 18.33 11.22 -4.80
N SER A 89 17.49 10.22 -4.52
CA SER A 89 16.73 9.57 -5.57
C SER A 89 15.76 10.56 -6.23
N ALA A 90 15.52 10.39 -7.53
CA ALA A 90 14.62 11.27 -8.25
C ALA A 90 13.23 11.32 -7.62
N TYR A 91 12.72 10.19 -7.14
CA TYR A 91 11.42 10.13 -6.50
C TYR A 91 11.38 10.84 -5.14
N TYR A 92 12.40 10.64 -4.29
CA TYR A 92 12.50 11.36 -3.02
C TYR A 92 12.55 12.87 -3.25
N MET A 93 13.44 13.34 -4.15
CA MET A 93 13.58 14.77 -4.46
C MET A 93 12.31 15.37 -5.07
N GLN A 94 11.58 14.62 -5.89
CA GLN A 94 10.30 15.04 -6.45
C GLN A 94 9.26 15.29 -5.34
N ILE A 95 9.15 14.38 -4.37
CA ILE A 95 8.23 14.51 -3.25
C ILE A 95 8.65 15.67 -2.35
N GLU A 96 9.92 15.73 -1.96
CA GLU A 96 10.47 16.80 -1.12
C GLU A 96 10.22 18.18 -1.74
N ASN A 97 10.53 18.36 -3.03
CA ASN A 97 10.26 19.61 -3.74
C ASN A 97 8.77 19.98 -3.75
N ALA A 98 7.88 19.01 -3.95
CA ALA A 98 6.44 19.26 -3.91
C ALA A 98 5.97 19.68 -2.50
N LEU A 99 6.48 19.04 -1.45
CA LEU A 99 6.19 19.41 -0.05
C LEU A 99 6.71 20.81 0.27
N LEU A 100 7.93 21.16 -0.15
CA LEU A 100 8.50 22.50 0.03
C LEU A 100 7.70 23.60 -0.68
N LYS A 101 7.04 23.26 -1.79
CA LYS A 101 6.12 24.16 -2.52
C LYS A 101 4.70 24.20 -1.92
N GLY A 102 4.48 23.55 -0.79
CA GLY A 102 3.21 23.54 -0.08
C GLY A 102 2.14 22.63 -0.67
N CYS A 103 2.52 21.60 -1.43
CA CYS A 103 1.59 20.57 -1.89
C CYS A 103 1.16 19.69 -0.72
N ARG A 104 -0.12 19.40 -0.62
CA ARG A 104 -0.63 18.41 0.32
C ARG A 104 -0.41 17.00 -0.25
N ILE A 105 0.60 16.31 0.25
CA ILE A 105 0.85 14.89 0.02
C ILE A 105 0.63 14.20 1.36
N ASP A 106 -0.35 13.31 1.44
CA ASP A 106 -0.75 12.67 2.68
C ASP A 106 -0.10 11.31 2.87
N SER A 107 0.32 10.64 1.77
CA SER A 107 1.02 9.35 1.81
C SER A 107 1.92 9.17 0.59
N VAL A 108 3.00 8.41 0.76
CA VAL A 108 3.96 8.05 -0.29
C VAL A 108 3.67 6.63 -0.76
N GLY A 109 3.30 6.48 -2.02
CA GLY A 109 3.04 5.21 -2.66
C GLY A 109 4.30 4.61 -3.30
N ILE A 110 4.48 3.33 -3.12
CA ILE A 110 5.61 2.55 -3.63
C ILE A 110 5.07 1.27 -4.28
N GLN A 111 5.31 1.11 -5.59
CA GLN A 111 5.02 -0.15 -6.26
C GLN A 111 6.12 -1.18 -5.94
N SER A 112 5.71 -2.41 -5.75
CA SER A 112 6.59 -3.55 -5.45
C SER A 112 6.29 -4.73 -6.36
N HIS A 113 6.50 -4.51 -7.65
CA HIS A 113 6.38 -5.55 -8.66
C HIS A 113 7.72 -6.28 -8.86
N PHE A 114 7.70 -7.59 -8.76
CA PHE A 114 8.87 -8.44 -8.97
C PHE A 114 8.88 -9.02 -10.39
N TRP A 115 8.71 -8.15 -11.38
CA TRP A 115 8.68 -8.54 -12.79
C TRP A 115 10.08 -8.77 -13.36
N GLY A 116 10.19 -9.74 -14.25
CA GLY A 116 11.42 -10.04 -14.95
C GLY A 116 11.37 -11.45 -15.57
N GLU A 117 12.45 -11.85 -16.22
CA GLU A 117 12.61 -13.24 -16.61
C GLU A 117 12.85 -14.10 -15.36
N ALA A 118 12.18 -15.27 -15.26
CA ALA A 118 12.26 -16.15 -14.10
C ALA A 118 13.69 -16.44 -13.63
N LYS A 119 14.62 -16.69 -14.55
CA LYS A 119 16.05 -16.94 -14.23
C LYS A 119 16.73 -15.72 -13.61
N LYS A 120 16.42 -14.49 -14.10
CA LYS A 120 16.99 -13.24 -13.56
C LYS A 120 16.36 -12.89 -12.23
N ALA A 121 15.06 -13.11 -12.08
CA ALA A 121 14.35 -12.91 -10.83
C ALA A 121 14.94 -13.83 -9.74
N LEU A 122 15.16 -15.10 -10.04
CA LEU A 122 15.76 -16.05 -9.11
C LEU A 122 17.19 -15.65 -8.71
N ALA A 123 18.02 -15.22 -9.66
CA ALA A 123 19.40 -14.79 -9.41
C ALA A 123 19.48 -13.51 -8.54
N SER A 124 18.51 -12.62 -8.63
CA SER A 124 18.44 -11.37 -7.85
C SER A 124 17.61 -11.50 -6.58
N ALA A 125 16.92 -12.62 -6.40
CA ALA A 125 15.95 -12.82 -5.34
C ALA A 125 16.53 -12.55 -3.94
N GLY A 126 17.74 -13.03 -3.65
CA GLY A 126 18.36 -12.86 -2.35
C GLY A 126 18.46 -11.41 -1.89
N ARG A 127 18.68 -10.47 -2.81
CA ARG A 127 18.72 -9.03 -2.50
C ARG A 127 17.35 -8.48 -2.13
N TYR A 128 16.31 -8.88 -2.86
CA TYR A 128 14.95 -8.35 -2.63
C TYR A 128 14.29 -8.93 -1.38
N TYR A 129 14.74 -10.09 -0.89
CA TYR A 129 14.25 -10.69 0.37
C TYR A 129 15.01 -10.24 1.60
N ASP A 130 16.09 -9.49 1.43
CA ASP A 130 16.85 -8.97 2.55
C ASP A 130 16.01 -7.92 3.29
N PRO A 131 15.60 -8.18 4.55
CA PRO A 131 14.84 -7.22 5.34
C PRO A 131 15.57 -5.88 5.47
N GLN A 132 16.91 -5.92 5.55
CA GLN A 132 17.72 -4.71 5.66
C GLN A 132 17.60 -3.85 4.38
N PHE A 133 17.61 -4.47 3.21
CA PHE A 133 17.40 -3.75 1.94
C PHE A 133 16.04 -3.07 1.89
N ILE A 134 14.98 -3.78 2.32
CA ILE A 134 13.62 -3.26 2.37
C ILE A 134 13.51 -2.12 3.36
N PHE A 135 14.02 -2.28 4.59
CA PHE A 135 14.02 -1.24 5.60
C PHE A 135 14.81 0.00 5.16
N ASN A 136 15.95 -0.17 4.50
CA ASN A 136 16.76 0.96 4.03
C ASN A 136 15.99 1.90 3.08
N TYR A 137 15.22 1.38 2.13
CA TYR A 137 14.44 2.25 1.27
C TYR A 137 13.19 2.80 1.99
N LEU A 138 12.52 2.03 2.84
CA LEU A 138 11.39 2.51 3.63
C LEU A 138 11.81 3.60 4.61
N ASP A 139 12.90 3.41 5.34
CA ASP A 139 13.49 4.41 6.23
C ASP A 139 13.84 5.70 5.48
N THR A 140 14.35 5.58 4.25
CA THR A 140 14.63 6.74 3.40
C THR A 140 13.37 7.56 3.15
N TYR A 141 12.29 6.93 2.66
CA TYR A 141 11.04 7.66 2.40
C TYR A 141 10.33 8.11 3.67
N ALA A 142 10.49 7.41 4.78
CA ALA A 142 9.94 7.80 6.08
C ALA A 142 10.51 9.14 6.58
N GLN A 143 11.70 9.55 6.13
CA GLN A 143 12.29 10.87 6.45
C GLN A 143 11.45 12.03 5.94
N LEU A 144 10.59 11.82 4.93
CA LEU A 144 9.63 12.82 4.46
C LEU A 144 8.50 13.11 5.47
N GLY A 145 8.44 12.36 6.59
CA GLY A 145 7.42 12.53 7.64
C GLY A 145 6.01 12.11 7.21
N LYS A 146 5.90 11.29 6.15
CA LYS A 146 4.63 10.81 5.62
C LYS A 146 4.50 9.31 5.79
N PRO A 147 3.26 8.78 5.99
CA PRO A 147 3.01 7.35 5.89
C PRO A 147 3.40 6.81 4.51
N ILE A 148 3.76 5.53 4.47
CA ILE A 148 4.13 4.82 3.25
C ILE A 148 3.08 3.77 2.95
N GLN A 149 2.72 3.63 1.68
CA GLN A 149 1.88 2.55 1.19
C GLN A 149 2.63 1.75 0.14
N ILE A 150 2.63 0.42 0.26
CA ILE A 150 2.94 -0.43 -0.88
C ILE A 150 1.67 -0.53 -1.70
N THR A 151 1.63 0.22 -2.79
CA THR A 151 0.41 0.45 -3.57
C THR A 151 0.09 -0.66 -4.55
N GLU A 152 1.11 -1.38 -5.00
CA GLU A 152 0.97 -2.42 -6.00
C GLU A 152 1.99 -3.52 -5.73
N VAL A 153 1.52 -4.74 -5.52
CA VAL A 153 2.37 -5.92 -5.33
C VAL A 153 2.05 -6.96 -6.39
N THR A 154 3.07 -7.42 -7.09
CA THR A 154 3.00 -8.62 -7.92
C THR A 154 4.17 -9.54 -7.61
N ILE A 155 3.88 -10.74 -7.14
CA ILE A 155 4.86 -11.81 -6.94
C ILE A 155 4.56 -12.90 -7.95
N PRO A 156 5.37 -13.05 -9.02
CA PRO A 156 5.08 -13.98 -10.09
C PRO A 156 5.34 -15.43 -9.68
N THR A 157 4.55 -16.35 -10.26
CA THR A 157 4.87 -17.80 -10.26
C THR A 157 5.47 -18.24 -11.59
N TYR A 158 5.21 -17.52 -12.68
CA TYR A 158 5.58 -17.83 -14.07
C TYR A 158 4.96 -19.12 -14.61
N SER A 159 4.20 -19.85 -13.84
CA SER A 159 3.48 -21.06 -14.21
C SER A 159 2.32 -21.34 -13.24
N ASP A 160 1.55 -22.35 -13.52
CA ASP A 160 0.53 -22.94 -12.66
C ASP A 160 1.01 -24.20 -11.91
N ASP A 161 2.33 -24.43 -11.87
CA ASP A 161 2.92 -25.52 -11.13
C ASP A 161 2.70 -25.33 -9.61
N PRO A 162 2.27 -26.36 -8.88
CA PRO A 162 2.03 -26.26 -7.43
C PRO A 162 3.25 -25.84 -6.62
N GLY A 163 4.47 -26.18 -7.06
CA GLY A 163 5.72 -25.78 -6.42
C GLY A 163 5.97 -24.28 -6.55
N ASP A 164 5.70 -23.71 -7.73
CA ASP A 164 5.83 -22.28 -8.00
C ASP A 164 4.78 -21.48 -7.21
N GLU A 165 3.54 -21.97 -7.13
CA GLU A 165 2.51 -21.35 -6.28
C GLU A 165 2.86 -21.41 -4.79
N ALA A 166 3.48 -22.50 -4.31
CA ALA A 166 3.94 -22.60 -2.93
C ALA A 166 5.06 -21.60 -2.64
N LEU A 167 6.00 -21.42 -3.58
CA LEU A 167 7.06 -20.43 -3.47
C LEU A 167 6.50 -19.00 -3.44
N GLN A 168 5.53 -18.67 -4.31
CA GLN A 168 4.83 -17.39 -4.28
C GLN A 168 4.25 -17.11 -2.89
N ALA A 169 3.59 -18.10 -2.30
CA ALA A 169 2.97 -17.99 -0.99
C ALA A 169 4.01 -17.73 0.13
N GLU A 170 5.15 -18.42 0.09
CA GLU A 170 6.24 -18.21 1.04
C GLU A 170 6.82 -16.80 0.93
N LEU A 171 7.10 -16.35 -0.29
CA LEU A 171 7.63 -15.02 -0.57
C LEU A 171 6.66 -13.93 -0.12
N LEU A 172 5.38 -14.09 -0.47
CA LEU A 172 4.33 -13.16 -0.09
C LEU A 172 4.24 -13.02 1.43
N ARG A 173 4.29 -14.13 2.18
CA ARG A 173 4.29 -14.10 3.64
C ARG A 173 5.49 -13.33 4.20
N LYS A 174 6.68 -13.54 3.65
CA LYS A 174 7.90 -12.83 4.07
C LYS A 174 7.81 -11.33 3.81
N PHE A 175 7.46 -10.93 2.58
CA PHE A 175 7.34 -9.52 2.21
C PHE A 175 6.29 -8.79 3.04
N TYR A 176 5.10 -9.35 3.17
CA TYR A 176 4.03 -8.72 3.94
C TYR A 176 4.42 -8.54 5.41
N ARG A 177 5.12 -9.51 6.01
CA ARG A 177 5.59 -9.36 7.39
C ARG A 177 6.67 -8.28 7.53
N ILE A 178 7.59 -8.16 6.57
CA ILE A 178 8.62 -7.12 6.59
C ILE A 178 7.94 -5.75 6.45
N TRP A 179 7.11 -5.55 5.45
CA TRP A 179 6.41 -4.27 5.24
C TRP A 179 5.52 -3.91 6.42
N PHE A 180 4.71 -4.84 6.91
CA PHE A 180 3.82 -4.61 8.06
C PHE A 180 4.59 -4.24 9.34
N SER A 181 5.82 -4.71 9.51
CA SER A 181 6.63 -4.39 10.68
C SER A 181 7.23 -2.99 10.65
N HIS A 182 7.25 -2.32 9.50
CA HIS A 182 7.83 -0.99 9.37
C HIS A 182 6.91 0.09 9.96
N PRO A 183 7.42 0.97 10.86
CA PRO A 183 6.57 1.92 11.59
C PRO A 183 5.85 2.96 10.73
N ALA A 184 6.37 3.30 9.55
CA ALA A 184 5.72 4.23 8.63
C ALA A 184 4.70 3.56 7.70
N MET A 185 4.59 2.22 7.70
CA MET A 185 3.68 1.51 6.81
C MET A 185 2.22 1.76 7.18
N GLU A 186 1.42 2.15 6.20
CA GLU A 186 -0.02 2.43 6.34
C GLU A 186 -0.89 1.41 5.61
N ALA A 187 -0.47 0.97 4.42
CA ALA A 187 -1.24 0.03 3.60
C ALA A 187 -0.33 -0.84 2.72
N ILE A 188 -0.82 -2.03 2.38
CA ILE A 188 -0.20 -2.94 1.41
C ILE A 188 -1.29 -3.46 0.50
N ILE A 189 -1.20 -3.18 -0.80
CA ILE A 189 -2.24 -3.48 -1.80
C ILE A 189 -1.67 -4.45 -2.83
N TYR A 190 -2.38 -5.53 -3.07
CA TYR A 190 -2.01 -6.50 -4.11
C TYR A 190 -2.56 -6.06 -5.46
N TRP A 191 -1.76 -6.20 -6.54
CA TRP A 191 -2.13 -5.66 -7.86
C TRP A 191 -3.19 -6.49 -8.56
N ASN A 192 -2.97 -7.80 -8.74
CA ASN A 192 -3.88 -8.68 -9.48
C ASN A 192 -4.52 -9.72 -8.57
N VAL A 193 -5.85 -9.82 -8.55
CA VAL A 193 -6.52 -10.86 -7.78
C VAL A 193 -6.54 -12.18 -8.55
N PRO A 194 -7.08 -12.30 -9.77
CA PRO A 194 -7.00 -13.54 -10.53
C PRO A 194 -5.90 -13.54 -11.59
N ASP A 195 -5.31 -14.70 -11.82
CA ASP A 195 -4.48 -14.93 -13.00
C ASP A 195 -5.29 -14.75 -14.28
N GLY A 196 -4.63 -14.36 -15.36
CA GLY A 196 -5.25 -14.29 -16.67
C GLY A 196 -6.12 -13.06 -16.95
N TYR A 197 -6.22 -12.12 -16.00
CA TYR A 197 -6.95 -10.86 -16.15
C TYR A 197 -6.04 -9.62 -15.99
N ALA A 198 -4.73 -9.81 -16.03
CA ALA A 198 -3.77 -8.74 -15.81
C ALA A 198 -3.62 -7.84 -17.06
N HIS A 199 -2.92 -6.71 -16.88
CA HIS A 199 -2.77 -5.69 -17.90
C HIS A 199 -2.03 -6.19 -19.14
N GLY A 200 -2.40 -5.65 -20.32
CA GLY A 200 -1.68 -5.87 -21.59
C GLY A 200 -2.00 -7.17 -22.33
N ALA A 201 -3.02 -7.92 -21.87
CA ALA A 201 -3.48 -9.15 -22.53
C ALA A 201 -5.01 -9.24 -22.50
N THR A 202 -5.56 -10.05 -23.40
CA THR A 202 -6.97 -10.46 -23.31
C THR A 202 -7.14 -11.48 -22.18
N PRO A 203 -8.30 -11.54 -21.51
CA PRO A 203 -8.56 -12.53 -20.48
C PRO A 203 -8.26 -13.96 -20.94
N GLY A 204 -7.44 -14.68 -20.15
CA GLY A 204 -7.05 -16.05 -20.46
C GLY A 204 -5.89 -16.21 -21.45
N ASP A 205 -5.35 -15.14 -22.02
CA ASP A 205 -4.13 -15.21 -22.85
C ASP A 205 -2.87 -15.08 -21.97
N PHE A 206 -2.33 -16.20 -21.56
CA PHE A 206 -1.12 -16.28 -20.73
C PHE A 206 0.19 -16.10 -21.51
N SER A 207 0.11 -15.86 -22.83
CA SER A 207 1.30 -15.62 -23.65
C SER A 207 1.69 -14.15 -23.75
N LYS A 208 0.88 -13.22 -23.20
CA LYS A 208 1.05 -11.78 -23.38
C LYS A 208 0.85 -10.99 -22.08
N GLY A 209 1.39 -9.78 -22.12
CA GLY A 209 1.24 -8.80 -21.04
C GLY A 209 1.63 -9.35 -19.68
N GLU A 210 1.00 -8.86 -18.65
CA GLU A 210 1.25 -9.28 -17.27
C GLU A 210 0.68 -10.67 -16.94
N ASN A 211 -0.19 -11.24 -17.80
CA ASN A 211 -0.67 -12.60 -17.62
C ASN A 211 0.48 -13.63 -17.65
N THR A 212 1.57 -13.34 -18.36
CA THR A 212 2.78 -14.20 -18.43
C THR A 212 3.42 -14.46 -17.08
N TYR A 213 3.12 -13.63 -16.07
CA TYR A 213 3.70 -13.73 -14.74
C TYR A 213 2.92 -14.65 -13.79
N TYR A 214 1.69 -15.01 -14.12
CA TYR A 214 0.81 -15.78 -13.22
C TYR A 214 0.82 -15.19 -11.80
N GLY A 215 0.76 -13.86 -11.72
CA GLY A 215 0.97 -13.11 -10.48
C GLY A 215 -0.26 -12.99 -9.59
N GLY A 216 -1.40 -13.58 -9.93
CA GLY A 216 -2.64 -13.50 -9.17
C GLY A 216 -2.59 -14.24 -7.83
N LEU A 217 -3.54 -13.89 -6.96
CA LEU A 217 -3.83 -14.60 -5.71
C LEU A 217 -4.78 -15.79 -5.92
N CYS A 218 -5.54 -15.75 -7.01
CA CYS A 218 -6.43 -16.81 -7.46
C CYS A 218 -6.03 -17.26 -8.86
N ARG A 219 -6.37 -18.47 -9.22
CA ARG A 219 -6.23 -18.97 -10.57
C ARG A 219 -7.27 -18.34 -11.51
N PHE A 220 -7.18 -18.58 -12.80
CA PHE A 220 -8.10 -18.04 -13.80
C PHE A 220 -9.57 -18.39 -13.54
N ASP A 221 -9.83 -19.56 -13.01
CA ASP A 221 -11.17 -20.03 -12.61
C ASP A 221 -11.65 -19.50 -11.25
N MET A 222 -10.93 -18.54 -10.68
CA MET A 222 -11.18 -17.94 -9.35
C MET A 222 -10.89 -18.87 -8.16
N THR A 223 -10.33 -20.07 -8.37
CA THR A 223 -9.92 -20.90 -7.23
C THR A 223 -8.73 -20.28 -6.49
N PRO A 224 -8.75 -20.22 -5.14
CA PRO A 224 -7.67 -19.62 -4.37
C PRO A 224 -6.33 -20.37 -4.54
N LYS A 225 -5.25 -19.62 -4.77
CA LYS A 225 -3.87 -20.12 -4.66
C LYS A 225 -3.42 -20.16 -3.19
N PRO A 226 -2.34 -20.88 -2.88
CA PRO A 226 -1.74 -20.82 -1.53
C PRO A 226 -1.45 -19.39 -1.05
N ALA A 227 -1.06 -18.48 -1.95
CA ALA A 227 -0.83 -17.06 -1.68
C ALA A 227 -2.08 -16.33 -1.12
N TYR A 228 -3.27 -16.61 -1.66
CA TYR A 228 -4.53 -16.09 -1.12
C TYR A 228 -4.74 -16.52 0.35
N ASN A 229 -4.50 -17.80 0.64
CA ASN A 229 -4.65 -18.34 1.98
C ASN A 229 -3.66 -17.70 2.97
N VAL A 230 -2.45 -17.37 2.52
CA VAL A 230 -1.48 -16.63 3.33
C VAL A 230 -2.03 -15.26 3.73
N LEU A 231 -2.58 -14.48 2.80
CA LEU A 231 -3.16 -13.16 3.14
C LEU A 231 -4.35 -13.30 4.06
N ARG A 232 -5.24 -14.26 3.79
CA ARG A 232 -6.38 -14.56 4.69
C ARG A 232 -5.92 -14.87 6.11
N ASP A 233 -4.84 -15.64 6.26
CA ASP A 233 -4.29 -15.98 7.58
C ASP A 233 -3.64 -14.77 8.27
N LEU A 234 -2.84 -13.98 7.54
CA LEU A 234 -2.20 -12.78 8.08
C LEU A 234 -3.24 -11.77 8.58
N PHE A 235 -4.19 -11.40 7.73
CA PHE A 235 -5.19 -10.37 8.06
C PHE A 235 -6.33 -10.89 8.93
N GLY A 236 -6.73 -12.15 8.77
CA GLY A 236 -7.86 -12.73 9.49
C GLY A 236 -7.51 -13.28 10.86
N ARG A 237 -6.26 -13.65 11.11
CA ARG A 237 -5.83 -14.34 12.32
C ARG A 237 -4.55 -13.75 12.92
N GLU A 238 -3.41 -13.77 12.21
CA GLU A 238 -2.10 -13.46 12.80
C GLU A 238 -2.00 -11.99 13.26
N TRP A 239 -2.59 -11.06 12.51
CA TRP A 239 -2.58 -9.62 12.81
C TRP A 239 -3.84 -9.13 13.50
N ARG A 240 -4.57 -10.05 14.12
CA ARG A 240 -5.70 -9.71 14.98
C ARG A 240 -5.39 -10.03 16.43
N THR A 241 -5.85 -9.16 17.31
CA THR A 241 -5.75 -9.35 18.75
C THR A 241 -7.15 -9.69 19.28
N ASN A 242 -7.38 -10.94 19.64
CA ASN A 242 -8.58 -11.40 20.31
C ASN A 242 -8.18 -11.97 21.66
N ILE A 243 -8.76 -11.44 22.74
CA ILE A 243 -8.43 -11.83 24.12
C ILE A 243 -9.75 -12.04 24.85
N ASP A 244 -9.91 -13.21 25.44
CA ASP A 244 -10.99 -13.52 26.36
C ASP A 244 -10.36 -13.96 27.69
N ARG A 245 -10.63 -13.22 28.77
CA ARG A 245 -10.03 -13.44 30.07
C ARG A 245 -10.92 -12.98 31.21
N GLU A 246 -10.94 -13.77 32.28
CA GLU A 246 -11.42 -13.27 33.58
C GLU A 246 -10.42 -12.29 34.19
N VAL A 247 -10.96 -11.21 34.76
CA VAL A 247 -10.15 -10.13 35.33
C VAL A 247 -10.43 -10.02 36.82
N SER A 248 -9.39 -10.19 37.62
CA SER A 248 -9.43 -9.90 39.07
C SER A 248 -8.83 -8.53 39.34
N GLY A 249 -9.48 -7.75 40.23
CA GLY A 249 -8.98 -6.41 40.60
C GLY A 249 -9.21 -5.32 39.55
N GLY A 250 -10.08 -5.55 38.55
CA GLY A 250 -10.55 -4.54 37.61
C GLY A 250 -9.50 -4.04 36.60
N ARG A 251 -8.37 -4.72 36.44
CA ARG A 251 -7.30 -4.30 35.50
C ARG A 251 -6.87 -5.43 34.58
N LEU A 252 -6.88 -5.18 33.27
CA LEU A 252 -6.31 -6.05 32.24
C LEU A 252 -5.17 -5.33 31.53
N SER A 253 -4.02 -6.00 31.40
CA SER A 253 -2.92 -5.56 30.53
C SER A 253 -2.73 -6.55 29.40
N PHE A 254 -2.54 -6.04 28.19
CA PHE A 254 -2.27 -6.87 27.02
C PHE A 254 -1.38 -6.14 26.01
N ARG A 255 -0.81 -6.89 25.09
CA ARG A 255 -0.13 -6.37 23.92
C ARG A 255 -0.97 -6.65 22.70
N GLY A 256 -1.24 -5.62 21.87
CA GLY A 256 -2.01 -5.73 20.66
C GLY A 256 -1.42 -4.91 19.53
N PHE A 257 -1.92 -5.11 18.31
CA PHE A 257 -1.57 -4.27 17.17
C PHE A 257 -2.21 -2.89 17.27
N TYR A 258 -1.71 -1.91 16.55
CA TYR A 258 -2.40 -0.62 16.41
C TYR A 258 -3.72 -0.83 15.64
N GLY A 259 -4.76 -0.13 16.04
CA GLY A 259 -6.06 -0.27 15.41
C GLY A 259 -7.23 -0.01 16.35
N THR A 260 -8.43 -0.22 15.82
CA THR A 260 -9.67 -0.09 16.59
C THR A 260 -10.01 -1.44 17.24
N TYR A 261 -10.39 -1.38 18.49
CA TYR A 261 -10.78 -2.51 19.31
C TYR A 261 -12.19 -2.30 19.83
N GLU A 262 -12.96 -3.37 19.88
CA GLU A 262 -14.16 -3.47 20.71
C GLU A 262 -13.78 -4.21 22.00
N ILE A 263 -14.13 -3.63 23.14
CA ILE A 263 -14.04 -4.31 24.44
C ILE A 263 -15.45 -4.59 24.97
N GLU A 264 -15.66 -5.81 25.38
CA GLU A 264 -16.85 -6.23 26.08
C GLU A 264 -16.48 -6.64 27.50
N VAL A 265 -17.12 -6.01 28.49
CA VAL A 265 -16.87 -6.30 29.91
C VAL A 265 -18.19 -6.71 30.57
N THR A 266 -18.18 -7.90 31.17
CA THR A 266 -19.32 -8.43 31.94
C THR A 266 -18.96 -8.52 33.41
N SER A 267 -19.79 -7.93 34.27
CA SER A 267 -19.65 -8.04 35.73
C SER A 267 -21.04 -7.97 36.40
N ASN A 268 -21.30 -8.85 37.33
CA ASN A 268 -22.57 -8.92 38.09
C ASN A 268 -23.82 -8.92 37.16
N GLY A 269 -23.76 -9.66 36.06
CA GLY A 269 -24.84 -9.77 35.07
C GLY A 269 -25.06 -8.54 34.18
N LYS A 270 -24.23 -7.52 34.31
CA LYS A 270 -24.23 -6.35 33.42
C LYS A 270 -23.10 -6.48 32.40
N THR A 271 -23.40 -6.21 31.11
CA THR A 271 -22.42 -6.18 30.02
C THR A 271 -22.36 -4.79 29.43
N VAL A 272 -21.16 -4.29 29.25
CA VAL A 272 -20.89 -2.99 28.60
C VAL A 272 -19.93 -3.22 27.43
N LYS A 273 -20.23 -2.64 26.27
CA LYS A 273 -19.38 -2.62 25.08
C LYS A 273 -18.86 -1.22 24.83
N ARG A 274 -17.61 -1.10 24.48
CA ARG A 274 -16.96 0.17 24.11
C ARG A 274 -15.93 -0.05 23.02
N ASP A 275 -15.82 0.92 22.12
CA ASP A 275 -14.75 1.01 21.14
C ASP A 275 -13.62 1.87 21.66
N PHE A 276 -12.38 1.48 21.38
CA PHE A 276 -11.22 2.30 21.62
C PHE A 276 -10.18 2.07 20.52
N HIS A 277 -9.26 3.04 20.39
CA HIS A 277 -8.26 2.98 19.34
C HIS A 277 -6.85 3.00 19.94
N ILE A 278 -6.06 1.98 19.67
CA ILE A 278 -4.64 1.90 20.05
C ILE A 278 -3.82 2.58 18.95
N ARG A 279 -3.14 3.66 19.31
CA ARG A 279 -2.26 4.43 18.43
C ARG A 279 -0.82 4.36 18.91
N ARG A 280 0.14 4.52 17.99
CA ARG A 280 1.58 4.49 18.29
C ARG A 280 1.99 5.45 19.42
N ASN A 281 1.41 6.64 19.45
CA ASN A 281 1.71 7.70 20.43
C ASN A 281 0.49 7.99 21.34
N GLY A 282 -0.42 7.02 21.47
CA GLY A 282 -1.61 7.14 22.31
C GLY A 282 -1.35 6.78 23.77
N LEU A 283 -2.27 7.18 24.65
CA LEU A 283 -2.25 6.74 26.03
C LEU A 283 -2.47 5.23 26.09
N PRO A 284 -1.65 4.47 26.82
CA PRO A 284 -1.75 3.02 26.90
C PRO A 284 -2.88 2.54 27.81
N THR A 285 -3.70 3.43 28.37
CA THR A 285 -4.74 3.09 29.33
C THR A 285 -6.10 3.57 28.86
N PHE A 286 -7.08 2.70 28.93
CA PHE A 286 -8.47 2.95 28.61
C PHE A 286 -9.35 2.50 29.80
N GLU A 287 -10.31 3.35 30.21
CA GLU A 287 -11.21 3.07 31.35
C GLU A 287 -12.60 2.69 30.83
N VAL A 288 -13.12 1.55 31.33
CA VAL A 288 -14.51 1.13 31.09
C VAL A 288 -15.30 1.20 32.40
N ARG A 289 -16.34 2.05 32.43
CA ARG A 289 -17.23 2.18 33.57
C ARG A 289 -18.51 1.39 33.31
N LEU A 290 -18.85 0.51 34.25
CA LEU A 290 -20.00 -0.40 34.16
C LEU A 290 -21.33 0.26 34.53
N ASP A 291 -21.31 1.47 35.09
CA ASP A 291 -22.45 2.24 35.51
C ASP A 291 -22.97 3.25 34.46
N GLN A 292 -22.23 3.41 33.36
CA GLN A 292 -22.65 4.29 32.27
C GLN A 292 -23.49 3.52 31.23
N PRO A 293 -24.61 4.10 30.72
CA PRO A 293 -25.37 3.49 29.65
C PRO A 293 -24.53 3.39 28.37
N THR A 294 -24.80 2.36 27.58
CA THR A 294 -24.23 2.23 26.20
C THR A 294 -24.64 3.44 25.39
N ALA A 295 -23.65 4.15 24.82
CA ALA A 295 -23.87 5.26 23.89
C ALA A 295 -24.42 4.78 22.56
#